data_f1ed78cd8527f561deaa2c83c4471d71
#
_entry.id   f1ed78cd8527f561deaa2c83c4471d71
#
_cell.length_a   1.000
_cell.length_b   1.000
_cell.length_c   1.000
_cell.angle_alpha   90.00
_cell.angle_beta   90.00
_cell.angle_gamma   90.00
#
_symmetry.space_group_name_H-M   'P 1'
#
loop_
_entity.id
_entity.type
_entity.pdbx_description
1 polymer ?
#
loop_
_entity_poly.entity_id
_entity_poly.type
_entity_poly.pdbx_seq_one_letter_code
_entity_poly.pdbx_strand_id
1 'polypeptide(L)'
;SDFQAEFQQHDRKVELLQDRITAVEIHEWDGHSYFQPYFVDKYPLIDDKGISQGVICHGRPVQDIMLTHLNKIKVPTSLIFTPPSELFTKREWEVLFYILHAFSSAEIAKKIHLSPRSVCNITQNIYRKVGVTSKKQVIEYCYEQKINNYVPQSFFEYSGSFPLI
;
A
#
# COMPACT_ATOMS: atom_id res chain seq x y z
N SER A 1 6.45 21.08 -4.36
CA SER A 1 6.54 19.62 -4.28
C SER A 1 5.79 19.05 -5.48
N ASP A 2 6.27 17.95 -6.03
CA ASP A 2 5.73 17.33 -7.24
C ASP A 2 4.24 16.93 -7.11
N PHE A 3 3.80 16.66 -5.88
CA PHE A 3 2.40 16.33 -5.56
C PHE A 3 1.39 17.42 -5.91
N GLN A 4 1.74 18.69 -5.72
CA GLN A 4 0.82 19.79 -6.02
C GLN A 4 0.44 19.83 -7.50
N ALA A 5 1.37 19.48 -8.38
CA ALA A 5 1.13 19.44 -9.82
C ALA A 5 0.17 18.30 -10.20
N GLU A 6 0.32 17.12 -9.58
CA GLU A 6 -0.56 15.96 -9.80
C GLU A 6 -1.99 16.22 -9.31
N PHE A 7 -2.15 16.82 -8.12
CA PHE A 7 -3.46 17.22 -7.59
C PHE A 7 -4.16 18.19 -8.54
N GLN A 8 -3.46 19.23 -8.98
CA GLN A 8 -4.00 20.22 -9.91
C GLN A 8 -4.37 19.60 -11.27
N GLN A 9 -3.62 18.62 -11.74
CA GLN A 9 -3.93 17.92 -12.98
C GLN A 9 -5.23 17.11 -12.85
N HIS A 10 -5.45 16.43 -11.74
CA HIS A 10 -6.68 15.70 -11.47
C HIS A 10 -7.88 16.64 -11.32
N ASP A 11 -7.72 17.75 -10.60
CA ASP A 11 -8.77 18.75 -10.44
C ASP A 11 -9.20 19.32 -11.80
N ARG A 12 -8.24 19.69 -12.66
CA ARG A 12 -8.54 20.12 -14.02
C ARG A 12 -9.27 19.07 -14.85
N LYS A 13 -8.92 17.78 -14.67
CA LYS A 13 -9.58 16.69 -15.36
C LYS A 13 -11.03 16.54 -14.91
N VAL A 14 -11.33 16.67 -13.61
CA VAL A 14 -12.68 16.68 -13.05
C VAL A 14 -13.50 17.83 -13.62
N GLU A 15 -12.92 19.02 -13.66
CA GLU A 15 -13.57 20.22 -14.22
C GLU A 15 -13.88 20.09 -15.71
N LEU A 16 -12.94 19.52 -16.49
CA LEU A 16 -13.10 19.32 -17.93
C LEU A 16 -14.15 18.26 -18.27
N LEU A 17 -14.14 17.13 -17.53
CA LEU A 17 -15.08 16.03 -17.76
C LEU A 17 -16.46 16.31 -17.16
N GLN A 18 -16.57 17.24 -16.22
CA GLN A 18 -17.77 17.52 -15.43
C GLN A 18 -18.36 16.24 -14.80
N ASP A 19 -17.49 15.30 -14.45
CA ASP A 19 -17.86 14.01 -13.89
C ASP A 19 -16.94 13.65 -12.71
N ARG A 20 -17.38 12.70 -11.90
CA ARG A 20 -16.63 12.18 -10.78
C ARG A 20 -15.35 11.48 -11.25
N ILE A 21 -14.24 11.75 -10.59
CA ILE A 21 -13.03 10.95 -10.71
C ILE A 21 -12.71 10.35 -9.35
N THR A 22 -12.44 9.06 -9.32
CA THR A 22 -11.90 8.36 -8.14
C THR A 22 -10.43 8.07 -8.36
N ALA A 23 -9.59 8.41 -7.38
CA ALA A 23 -8.18 8.12 -7.40
C ALA A 23 -7.75 7.41 -6.11
N VAL A 24 -6.64 6.66 -6.16
CA VAL A 24 -5.91 6.25 -4.96
C VAL A 24 -4.76 7.23 -4.78
N GLU A 25 -4.73 7.88 -3.63
CA GLU A 25 -3.68 8.84 -3.28
C GLU A 25 -2.86 8.28 -2.12
N ILE A 26 -1.54 8.32 -2.27
CA ILE A 26 -0.59 7.76 -1.31
C ILE A 26 0.36 8.88 -0.90
N HIS A 27 0.11 9.46 0.28
CA HIS A 27 0.88 10.57 0.83
C HIS A 27 1.12 10.39 2.32
N GLU A 28 2.05 11.20 2.86
CA GLU A 28 2.12 11.44 4.29
C GLU A 28 0.96 12.36 4.68
N TRP A 29 0.04 11.85 5.49
CA TRP A 29 -1.11 12.61 6.00
C TRP A 29 -0.85 13.04 7.44
N ASP A 30 -1.31 14.23 7.78
CA ASP A 30 -1.30 14.78 9.16
C ASP A 30 0.08 14.85 9.83
N GLY A 31 1.17 15.00 9.06
CA GLY A 31 2.52 15.11 9.61
C GLY A 31 3.05 13.82 10.22
N HIS A 32 2.38 12.70 10.02
CA HIS A 32 2.88 11.38 10.38
C HIS A 32 3.88 10.88 9.34
N SER A 33 4.98 10.30 9.79
CA SER A 33 6.04 9.77 8.92
C SER A 33 5.68 8.44 8.25
N TYR A 34 4.42 8.17 7.99
CA TYR A 34 3.98 6.98 7.29
C TYR A 34 2.99 7.31 6.16
N PHE A 35 3.11 6.56 5.08
CA PHE A 35 2.22 6.68 3.94
C PHE A 35 0.92 5.92 4.21
N GLN A 36 -0.20 6.62 4.13
CA GLN A 36 -1.52 6.04 4.23
C GLN A 36 -2.21 6.20 2.87
N PRO A 37 -2.61 5.11 2.20
CA PRO A 37 -3.40 5.22 0.99
C PRO A 37 -4.86 5.61 1.32
N TYR A 38 -5.39 6.52 0.49
CA TYR A 38 -6.77 6.98 0.54
C TYR A 38 -7.42 6.79 -0.83
N PHE A 39 -8.68 6.35 -0.84
CA PHE A 39 -9.55 6.61 -1.98
C PHE A 39 -9.99 8.06 -1.89
N VAL A 40 -9.77 8.81 -2.95
CA VAL A 40 -10.21 10.20 -3.05
C VAL A 40 -11.20 10.30 -4.21
N ASP A 41 -12.45 10.56 -3.87
CA ASP A 41 -13.48 10.87 -4.83
C ASP A 41 -13.50 12.38 -5.04
N LYS A 42 -13.34 12.83 -6.27
CA LYS A 42 -13.37 14.24 -6.67
C LYS A 42 -14.60 14.49 -7.50
N TYR A 43 -15.40 15.49 -7.11
CA TYR A 43 -16.64 15.88 -7.77
C TYR A 43 -16.54 17.32 -8.25
N PRO A 44 -17.00 17.65 -9.48
CA PRO A 44 -17.07 19.04 -9.92
C PRO A 44 -18.16 19.79 -9.15
N LEU A 45 -17.85 20.98 -8.70
CA LEU A 45 -18.82 21.92 -8.15
C LEU A 45 -19.32 22.79 -9.28
N ILE A 46 -20.54 22.53 -9.75
CA ILE A 46 -21.12 23.21 -10.93
C ILE A 46 -22.22 24.16 -10.46
N ASP A 47 -22.22 25.39 -10.96
CA ASP A 47 -23.28 26.36 -10.70
C ASP A 47 -24.52 26.15 -11.58
N ASP A 48 -25.58 26.92 -11.32
CA ASP A 48 -26.83 26.85 -12.06
C ASP A 48 -26.70 27.16 -13.57
N LYS A 49 -25.55 27.71 -14.00
CA LYS A 49 -25.23 28.00 -15.40
C LYS A 49 -24.36 26.92 -16.05
N GLY A 50 -24.04 25.84 -15.32
CA GLY A 50 -23.18 24.77 -15.80
C GLY A 50 -21.67 25.11 -15.76
N ILE A 51 -21.28 26.16 -15.03
CA ILE A 51 -19.87 26.58 -14.92
C ILE A 51 -19.27 25.96 -13.67
N SER A 52 -18.09 25.33 -13.84
CA SER A 52 -17.34 24.80 -12.69
C SER A 52 -16.82 25.90 -11.79
N GLN A 53 -17.13 25.79 -10.51
CA GLN A 53 -16.70 26.70 -9.44
C GLN A 53 -15.54 26.07 -8.62
N GLY A 54 -15.15 24.85 -8.95
CA GLY A 54 -14.09 24.13 -8.26
C GLY A 54 -14.36 22.63 -8.15
N VAL A 55 -13.65 21.97 -7.24
CA VAL A 55 -13.73 20.54 -7.00
C VAL A 55 -13.94 20.26 -5.51
N ILE A 56 -14.90 19.40 -5.20
CA ILE A 56 -15.07 18.86 -3.84
C ILE A 56 -14.37 17.51 -3.78
N CYS A 57 -13.51 17.33 -2.78
CA CYS A 57 -12.80 16.09 -2.53
C CYS A 57 -13.36 15.39 -1.31
N HIS A 58 -13.61 14.08 -1.41
CA HIS A 58 -13.97 13.22 -0.29
C HIS A 58 -12.95 12.09 -0.19
N GLY A 59 -12.09 12.17 0.84
CA GLY A 59 -11.08 11.16 1.13
C GLY A 59 -11.58 10.13 2.15
N ARG A 60 -11.31 8.84 1.91
CA ARG A 60 -11.54 7.74 2.87
C ARG A 60 -10.33 6.83 2.90
N PRO A 61 -9.84 6.42 4.09
CA PRO A 61 -8.71 5.49 4.19
C PRO A 61 -9.01 4.20 3.42
N VAL A 62 -8.02 3.70 2.72
CA VAL A 62 -8.11 2.39 2.10
C VAL A 62 -7.99 1.34 3.19
N GLN A 63 -9.11 0.73 3.56
CA GLN A 63 -9.14 -0.38 4.53
C GLN A 63 -9.01 -1.74 3.86
N ASP A 64 -9.51 -1.83 2.62
CA ASP A 64 -9.38 -3.00 1.75
C ASP A 64 -8.70 -2.55 0.45
N ILE A 65 -7.40 -2.77 0.35
CA ILE A 65 -6.78 -2.68 -0.97
C ILE A 65 -7.23 -3.92 -1.72
N MET A 66 -8.13 -3.76 -2.67
CA MET A 66 -8.16 -4.65 -3.82
C MET A 66 -6.84 -4.42 -4.56
N LEU A 67 -5.80 -5.10 -4.10
CA LEU A 67 -4.50 -5.17 -4.78
C LEU A 67 -4.69 -6.03 -6.04
N THR A 68 -5.64 -5.62 -6.89
CA THR A 68 -5.97 -6.28 -8.16
C THR A 68 -4.79 -6.34 -9.11
N HIS A 69 -3.76 -5.54 -8.87
CA HIS A 69 -2.49 -5.60 -9.60
C HIS A 69 -1.56 -6.71 -9.10
N LEU A 70 -1.90 -7.38 -8.00
CA LEU A 70 -1.16 -8.48 -7.43
C LEU A 70 -2.01 -9.76 -7.50
N ASN A 71 -2.31 -10.22 -8.70
CA ASN A 71 -3.15 -11.37 -9.06
C ASN A 71 -3.04 -12.66 -8.20
N LYS A 72 -2.42 -12.62 -7.03
CA LYS A 72 -2.19 -13.75 -6.12
C LYS A 72 -2.35 -13.42 -4.63
N ILE A 73 -2.72 -12.19 -4.26
CA ILE A 73 -2.81 -11.81 -2.85
C ILE A 73 -4.22 -11.99 -2.34
N LYS A 74 -4.41 -12.86 -1.34
CA LYS A 74 -5.61 -12.88 -0.52
C LYS A 74 -5.55 -11.68 0.42
N VAL A 75 -6.36 -10.67 0.14
CA VAL A 75 -6.38 -9.44 0.93
C VAL A 75 -7.14 -9.69 2.23
N PRO A 76 -6.55 -9.41 3.41
CA PRO A 76 -7.27 -9.39 4.67
C PRO A 76 -8.30 -8.25 4.69
N THR A 77 -9.31 -8.37 5.53
CA THR A 77 -10.41 -7.40 5.66
C THR A 77 -9.99 -6.03 6.23
N SER A 78 -8.79 -5.96 6.82
CA SER A 78 -8.20 -4.69 7.27
C SER A 78 -6.70 -4.70 7.05
N LEU A 79 -6.13 -3.59 6.56
CA LEU A 79 -4.70 -3.44 6.34
C LEU A 79 -4.09 -2.51 7.37
N ILE A 80 -2.86 -2.80 7.78
CA ILE A 80 -2.07 -2.00 8.69
C ILE A 80 -0.83 -1.50 7.94
N PHE A 81 -0.56 -0.20 8.00
CA PHE A 81 0.56 0.44 7.33
C PHE A 81 1.67 0.87 8.28
N THR A 82 1.40 0.79 9.59
CA THR A 82 2.41 0.98 10.63
C THR A 82 2.91 -0.39 11.09
N PRO A 83 4.23 -0.61 11.24
CA PRO A 83 4.73 -1.89 11.74
C PRO A 83 4.06 -2.26 13.05
N PRO A 84 3.41 -3.43 13.15
CA PRO A 84 2.63 -3.81 14.34
C PRO A 84 3.51 -4.16 15.54
N SER A 85 4.81 -4.32 15.34
CA SER A 85 5.80 -4.53 16.40
C SER A 85 7.21 -4.17 15.93
N GLU A 86 8.10 -3.96 16.89
CA GLU A 86 9.54 -3.73 16.64
C GLU A 86 10.36 -5.05 16.50
N LEU A 87 9.68 -6.20 16.50
CA LEU A 87 10.32 -7.52 16.41
C LEU A 87 11.14 -7.67 15.13
N PHE A 88 10.62 -7.15 14.03
CA PHE A 88 11.26 -7.25 12.73
C PHE A 88 11.78 -5.90 12.26
N THR A 89 12.93 -5.91 11.61
CA THR A 89 13.46 -4.75 10.89
C THR A 89 12.58 -4.44 9.66
N LYS A 90 12.71 -3.23 9.10
CA LYS A 90 12.01 -2.87 7.85
C LYS A 90 12.22 -3.92 6.75
N ARG A 91 13.44 -4.40 6.59
CA ARG A 91 13.78 -5.39 5.56
C ARG A 91 13.20 -6.79 5.83
N GLU A 92 13.12 -7.17 7.09
CA GLU A 92 12.47 -8.42 7.49
C GLU A 92 10.96 -8.36 7.27
N TRP A 93 10.32 -7.21 7.56
CA TRP A 93 8.91 -6.97 7.26
C TRP A 93 8.60 -7.08 5.76
N GLU A 94 9.46 -6.52 4.89
CA GLU A 94 9.32 -6.64 3.44
C GLU A 94 9.36 -8.10 2.98
N VAL A 95 10.36 -8.85 3.44
CA VAL A 95 10.49 -10.27 3.10
C VAL A 95 9.31 -11.08 3.64
N LEU A 96 8.89 -10.82 4.88
CA LEU A 96 7.77 -11.49 5.52
C LEU A 96 6.46 -11.24 4.77
N PHE A 97 6.22 -10.00 4.33
CA PHE A 97 5.08 -9.64 3.50
C PHE A 97 4.99 -10.53 2.25
N TYR A 98 6.08 -10.67 1.49
CA TYR A 98 6.08 -11.52 0.30
C TYR A 98 5.98 -13.02 0.62
N ILE A 99 6.53 -13.47 1.76
CA ILE A 99 6.36 -14.85 2.23
C ILE A 99 4.88 -15.17 2.48
N LEU A 100 4.15 -14.26 3.13
CA LEU A 100 2.71 -14.38 3.40
C LEU A 100 1.88 -14.47 2.11
N HIS A 101 2.36 -13.83 1.03
CA HIS A 101 1.72 -13.84 -0.28
C HIS A 101 2.24 -14.93 -1.22
N ALA A 102 2.86 -15.96 -0.67
CA ALA A 102 3.32 -17.16 -1.35
C ALA A 102 4.44 -16.97 -2.40
N PHE A 103 5.14 -15.83 -2.39
CA PHE A 103 6.29 -15.63 -3.29
C PHE A 103 7.45 -16.56 -2.91
N SER A 104 8.20 -17.00 -3.92
CA SER A 104 9.45 -17.72 -3.75
C SER A 104 10.60 -16.77 -3.43
N SER A 105 11.68 -17.28 -2.83
CA SER A 105 12.87 -16.47 -2.54
C SER A 105 13.47 -15.81 -3.78
N ALA A 106 13.37 -16.43 -4.95
CA ALA A 106 13.85 -15.87 -6.21
C ALA A 106 12.96 -14.69 -6.69
N GLU A 107 11.64 -14.80 -6.56
CA GLU A 107 10.70 -13.74 -6.88
C GLU A 107 10.84 -12.56 -5.93
N ILE A 108 10.95 -12.85 -4.61
CA ILE A 108 11.21 -11.83 -3.59
C ILE A 108 12.49 -11.07 -3.91
N ALA A 109 13.58 -11.78 -4.19
CA ALA A 109 14.88 -11.20 -4.51
C ALA A 109 14.80 -10.20 -5.67
N LYS A 110 14.05 -10.53 -6.73
CA LYS A 110 13.81 -9.63 -7.87
C LYS A 110 13.04 -8.37 -7.45
N LYS A 111 12.01 -8.52 -6.62
CA LYS A 111 11.12 -7.42 -6.20
C LYS A 111 11.82 -6.42 -5.28
N ILE A 112 12.71 -6.89 -4.41
CA ILE A 112 13.39 -6.04 -3.42
C ILE A 112 14.88 -5.79 -3.75
N HIS A 113 15.29 -6.08 -4.99
CA HIS A 113 16.63 -5.87 -5.52
C HIS A 113 17.74 -6.49 -4.66
N LEU A 114 17.56 -7.75 -4.27
CA LEU A 114 18.54 -8.54 -3.50
C LEU A 114 18.91 -9.83 -4.24
N SER A 115 19.96 -10.49 -3.74
CA SER A 115 20.26 -11.85 -4.16
C SER A 115 19.30 -12.85 -3.49
N PRO A 116 18.96 -13.99 -4.13
CA PRO A 116 18.18 -15.06 -3.48
C PRO A 116 18.82 -15.55 -2.18
N ARG A 117 20.13 -15.58 -2.10
CA ARG A 117 20.88 -15.94 -0.89
C ARG A 117 20.63 -14.95 0.26
N SER A 118 20.60 -13.64 -0.05
CA SER A 118 20.28 -12.61 0.93
C SER A 118 18.86 -12.77 1.47
N VAL A 119 17.90 -13.05 0.59
CA VAL A 119 16.51 -13.31 0.99
C VAL A 119 16.43 -14.56 1.90
N CYS A 120 17.14 -15.64 1.57
CA CYS A 120 17.21 -16.82 2.43
C CYS A 120 17.78 -16.50 3.82
N ASN A 121 18.85 -15.70 3.89
CA ASN A 121 19.43 -15.29 5.16
C ASN A 121 18.45 -14.47 6.02
N ILE A 122 17.75 -13.52 5.39
CA ILE A 122 16.70 -12.72 6.05
C ILE A 122 15.58 -13.63 6.56
N THR A 123 15.12 -14.58 5.73
CA THR A 123 14.12 -15.58 6.12
C THR A 123 14.55 -16.40 7.33
N GLN A 124 15.80 -16.86 7.36
CA GLN A 124 16.33 -17.58 8.52
C GLN A 124 16.38 -16.71 9.79
N ASN A 125 16.68 -15.42 9.65
CA ASN A 125 16.62 -14.49 10.78
C ASN A 125 15.20 -14.31 11.31
N ILE A 126 14.22 -14.19 10.41
CA ILE A 126 12.79 -14.14 10.76
C ILE A 126 12.42 -15.40 11.54
N TYR A 127 12.74 -16.59 11.03
CA TYR A 127 12.43 -17.86 11.68
C TYR A 127 13.02 -17.94 13.08
N ARG A 128 14.30 -17.53 13.24
CA ARG A 128 14.99 -17.52 14.54
C ARG A 128 14.31 -16.58 15.53
N LYS A 129 13.87 -15.41 15.10
CA LYS A 129 13.23 -14.41 15.97
C LYS A 129 11.88 -14.90 16.54
N VAL A 130 11.14 -15.69 15.78
CA VAL A 130 9.83 -16.21 16.19
C VAL A 130 9.85 -17.68 16.64
N GLY A 131 11.05 -18.31 16.63
CA GLY A 131 11.21 -19.68 17.13
C GLY A 131 10.62 -20.75 16.23
N VAL A 132 10.58 -20.53 14.91
CA VAL A 132 10.04 -21.49 13.92
C VAL A 132 11.13 -21.98 12.97
N THR A 133 10.84 -23.04 12.22
CA THR A 133 11.83 -23.69 11.32
C THR A 133 11.33 -23.78 9.87
N SER A 134 10.10 -23.41 9.59
CA SER A 134 9.50 -23.55 8.25
C SER A 134 8.65 -22.35 7.83
N LYS A 135 8.49 -22.19 6.50
CA LYS A 135 7.61 -21.20 5.90
C LYS A 135 6.16 -21.35 6.40
N LYS A 136 5.67 -22.58 6.55
CA LYS A 136 4.32 -22.84 7.05
C LYS A 136 4.14 -22.30 8.47
N GLN A 137 5.08 -22.61 9.36
CA GLN A 137 5.01 -22.17 10.76
C GLN A 137 5.09 -20.66 10.91
N VAL A 138 5.92 -19.95 10.11
CA VAL A 138 5.95 -18.49 10.19
C VAL A 138 4.66 -17.85 9.68
N ILE A 139 4.02 -18.45 8.69
CA ILE A 139 2.71 -18.00 8.21
C ILE A 139 1.66 -18.20 9.32
N GLU A 140 1.59 -19.37 9.93
CA GLU A 140 0.70 -19.68 11.07
C GLU A 140 0.92 -18.68 12.22
N TYR A 141 2.17 -18.45 12.62
CA TYR A 141 2.54 -17.45 13.61
C TYR A 141 1.98 -16.05 13.27
N CYS A 142 2.13 -15.60 12.03
CA CYS A 142 1.65 -14.28 11.62
C CYS A 142 0.13 -14.14 11.72
N TYR A 143 -0.62 -15.20 11.39
CA TYR A 143 -2.07 -15.23 11.55
C TYR A 143 -2.50 -15.25 13.02
N GLU A 144 -1.83 -16.04 13.87
CA GLU A 144 -2.10 -16.10 15.32
C GLU A 144 -1.83 -14.76 16.00
N GLN A 145 -0.74 -14.09 15.61
CA GLN A 145 -0.39 -12.77 16.13
C GLN A 145 -1.15 -11.60 15.47
N LYS A 146 -2.00 -11.88 14.48
CA LYS A 146 -2.78 -10.88 13.72
C LYS A 146 -1.90 -9.81 13.06
N ILE A 147 -0.70 -10.19 12.60
CA ILE A 147 0.25 -9.31 11.91
C ILE A 147 0.33 -9.59 10.39
N ASN A 148 -0.51 -10.48 9.90
CA ASN A 148 -0.58 -10.89 8.50
C ASN A 148 -1.16 -9.81 7.56
N ASN A 149 -1.73 -8.76 8.10
CA ASN A 149 -2.36 -7.66 7.38
C ASN A 149 -1.47 -6.40 7.29
N TYR A 150 -0.23 -6.48 7.74
CA TYR A 150 0.73 -5.39 7.60
C TYR A 150 1.27 -5.31 6.17
N VAL A 151 1.25 -4.10 5.61
CA VAL A 151 1.83 -3.78 4.30
C VAL A 151 3.02 -2.85 4.49
N PRO A 152 4.25 -3.25 4.11
CA PRO A 152 5.44 -2.41 4.25
C PRO A 152 5.35 -1.15 3.39
N GLN A 153 5.92 -0.04 3.89
CA GLN A 153 5.95 1.24 3.17
C GLN A 153 6.69 1.17 1.83
N SER A 154 7.73 0.33 1.73
CA SER A 154 8.47 0.10 0.48
C SER A 154 7.61 -0.51 -0.63
N PHE A 155 6.44 -1.05 -0.28
CA PHE A 155 5.48 -1.53 -1.26
C PHE A 155 4.83 -0.37 -2.03
N PHE A 156 4.78 0.80 -1.44
CA PHE A 156 4.32 2.05 -2.04
C PHE A 156 5.53 2.88 -2.47
N GLU A 157 6.37 2.34 -3.37
CA GLU A 157 7.60 3.00 -3.85
C GLU A 157 7.34 4.34 -4.53
N TYR A 158 6.10 4.64 -4.85
CA TYR A 158 5.66 5.88 -5.47
C TYR A 158 4.53 6.49 -4.64
N SER A 159 4.82 7.60 -3.97
CA SER A 159 3.76 8.52 -3.57
C SER A 159 3.22 9.15 -4.85
N GLY A 160 1.91 9.19 -5.00
CA GLY A 160 1.28 9.71 -6.20
C GLY A 160 -0.23 9.58 -6.15
N SER A 161 -0.87 10.12 -7.16
CA SER A 161 -2.31 10.02 -7.36
C SER A 161 -2.59 9.14 -8.56
N PHE A 162 -3.30 8.05 -8.37
CA PHE A 162 -3.58 7.05 -9.38
C PHE A 162 -5.09 7.05 -9.69
N PRO A 163 -5.52 7.56 -10.87
CA PRO A 163 -6.92 7.49 -11.25
C PRO A 163 -7.33 6.02 -11.42
N LEU A 164 -8.45 5.67 -10.84
CA LEU A 164 -9.10 4.38 -11.11
C LEU A 164 -9.98 4.56 -12.35
N ILE A 165 -9.69 3.79 -13.39
CA ILE A 165 -10.43 3.79 -14.67
C ILE A 165 -11.72 3.01 -14.47
#